data_8d89862c82526d1d10f54de43b27d1fd
#
_entry.id   8d89862c82526d1d10f54de43b27d1fd
#
_cell.length_a   1.000
_cell.length_b   1.000
_cell.length_c   1.000
_cell.angle_alpha   90.00
_cell.angle_beta   90.00
_cell.angle_gamma   90.00
#
_symmetry.space_group_name_H-M   'P 1'
#
loop_
_entity.id
_entity.type
_entity.pdbx_description
1 polymer ?
#
loop_
_entity_poly.entity_id
_entity_poly.type
_entity_poly.pdbx_seq_one_letter_code
_entity_poly.pdbx_strand_id
1 'polypeptide(L)'
;MDLRILVILVYLLFTLAFGIGFRKRAKESKVEFFLAGRNLTKLLLFFTMAATNFSAFTIFGFSGAGYRIGYSFYPVMGFGTGFMALSFHIIGGKILKLSRDRDYITPSDFIFDRYQSLFLKKLFSLVMIVFTLPYISIQAIASGKSLESLIGLPYLGGALLITGFVVTYVALGGLRSIVWTDFMQGLMMVLFTLCAFLIIASRSGGFAATHQGVFNAHPDLLSRPGMGGAMPYGVWFGYLFLWFFADPMFPQLFQRFMVAKDEETLNTTIVFYPIITSFLFFLTVSIGVMGRGAFPDLSREATDTIFPMLLGQYTSVFLGTVLITGSIAALMSTMDSQLLTLTSMITSDFFTIRRNEVLKEKITIIVLGTLGFLIAIRPPQTILEFISATTFNGLAVLAPAVIGGLYWKSANRYGAVTSILVGESMVIAYYLQLIHTKGILPIVPIIAATTAAFVLVSLFTKSDKENRHIVFSIHRRALLWIPVFTVLFVLGNDFWNWGRRPLLLGGLPLWVWYYFGLGILLSLAFKLFLQRKHV
;
A
#
# COMPACT_ATOMS: atom_id res chain seq x y z
N MET A 1 -2.26 16.62 -33.33
CA MET A 1 -1.90 16.00 -32.01
C MET A 1 -2.94 14.93 -31.74
N ASP A 2 -2.53 13.70 -31.42
CA ASP A 2 -3.46 12.60 -31.09
C ASP A 2 -4.33 13.03 -29.90
N LEU A 3 -5.65 12.83 -29.98
CA LEU A 3 -6.62 13.17 -28.93
C LEU A 3 -6.25 12.51 -27.58
N ARG A 4 -5.67 11.33 -27.61
CA ARG A 4 -5.21 10.60 -26.43
C ARG A 4 -4.10 11.34 -25.69
N ILE A 5 -3.11 11.82 -26.44
CA ILE A 5 -1.99 12.59 -25.89
C ILE A 5 -2.51 13.90 -25.31
N LEU A 6 -3.46 14.57 -26.00
CA LEU A 6 -4.09 15.79 -25.51
C LEU A 6 -4.78 15.57 -24.14
N VAL A 7 -5.58 14.51 -24.00
CA VAL A 7 -6.28 14.19 -22.73
C VAL A 7 -5.28 13.98 -21.59
N ILE A 8 -4.20 13.24 -21.82
CA ILE A 8 -3.18 13.00 -20.80
C ILE A 8 -2.46 14.30 -20.45
N LEU A 9 -2.07 15.11 -21.42
CA LEU A 9 -1.41 16.40 -21.15
C LEU A 9 -2.34 17.35 -20.38
N VAL A 10 -3.63 17.43 -20.75
CA VAL A 10 -4.62 18.22 -20.01
C VAL A 10 -4.74 17.73 -18.56
N TYR A 11 -4.80 16.41 -18.34
CA TYR A 11 -4.81 15.85 -16.99
C TYR A 11 -3.55 16.22 -16.18
N LEU A 12 -2.37 16.08 -16.77
CA LEU A 12 -1.10 16.42 -16.10
C LEU A 12 -1.04 17.92 -15.79
N LEU A 13 -1.37 18.80 -16.74
CA LEU A 13 -1.39 20.24 -16.53
C LEU A 13 -2.41 20.66 -15.48
N PHE A 14 -3.60 20.04 -15.48
CA PHE A 14 -4.62 20.27 -14.47
C PHE A 14 -4.11 19.85 -13.08
N THR A 15 -3.49 18.67 -12.94
CA THR A 15 -2.92 18.19 -11.67
C THR A 15 -1.82 19.14 -11.17
N LEU A 16 -0.95 19.63 -12.05
CA LEU A 16 0.10 20.59 -11.70
C LEU A 16 -0.50 21.90 -11.21
N ALA A 17 -1.44 22.46 -11.97
CA ALA A 17 -2.09 23.74 -11.62
C ALA A 17 -2.86 23.64 -10.30
N PHE A 18 -3.57 22.52 -10.10
CA PHE A 18 -4.30 22.23 -8.88
C PHE A 18 -3.35 22.12 -7.68
N GLY A 19 -2.28 21.34 -7.78
CA GLY A 19 -1.28 21.19 -6.71
C GLY A 19 -0.60 22.53 -6.35
N ILE A 20 -0.16 23.30 -7.35
CA ILE A 20 0.45 24.63 -7.13
C ILE A 20 -0.53 25.61 -6.48
N GLY A 21 -1.83 25.53 -6.84
CA GLY A 21 -2.89 26.39 -6.27
C GLY A 21 -3.02 26.30 -4.76
N PHE A 22 -2.71 25.13 -4.19
CA PHE A 22 -2.75 24.89 -2.74
C PHE A 22 -1.40 25.11 -2.02
N ARG A 23 -0.34 25.43 -2.75
CA ARG A 23 0.97 25.72 -2.17
C ARG A 23 0.91 27.01 -1.36
N LYS A 24 1.35 26.99 -0.09
CA LYS A 24 1.58 28.21 0.68
C LYS A 24 2.89 28.89 0.24
N ARG A 25 2.83 30.20 -0.05
CA ARG A 25 3.99 31.00 -0.47
C ARG A 25 4.88 31.49 0.70
N ALA A 26 4.54 31.18 1.95
CA ALA A 26 5.30 31.65 3.11
C ALA A 26 6.54 30.79 3.39
N LYS A 27 7.53 31.34 4.14
CA LYS A 27 8.73 30.61 4.64
C LYS A 27 8.29 29.26 5.25
N GLU A 28 8.42 28.20 4.47
CA GLU A 28 7.94 26.87 4.88
C GLU A 28 8.91 26.30 5.91
N SER A 29 8.42 26.03 7.12
CA SER A 29 9.14 25.21 8.09
C SER A 29 9.18 23.75 7.58
N LYS A 30 10.13 22.93 8.07
CA LYS A 30 10.15 21.49 7.77
C LYS A 30 8.83 20.81 8.11
N VAL A 31 8.15 21.24 9.18
CA VAL A 31 6.84 20.73 9.58
C VAL A 31 5.77 21.08 8.55
N GLU A 32 5.78 22.26 7.97
CA GLU A 32 4.83 22.63 6.91
C GLU A 32 5.14 21.86 5.62
N PHE A 33 6.41 21.77 5.22
CA PHE A 33 6.81 21.13 3.97
C PHE A 33 6.59 19.60 3.98
N PHE A 34 7.02 18.91 5.06
CA PHE A 34 6.95 17.46 5.15
C PHE A 34 5.71 16.92 5.87
N LEU A 35 5.01 17.72 6.67
CA LEU A 35 3.89 17.29 7.50
C LEU A 35 2.62 18.14 7.32
N ALA A 36 2.56 19.05 6.35
CA ALA A 36 1.42 19.93 6.08
C ALA A 36 0.86 20.63 7.34
N GLY A 37 1.73 21.00 8.30
CA GLY A 37 1.38 21.63 9.57
C GLY A 37 0.62 20.71 10.54
N ARG A 38 0.60 19.37 10.32
CA ARG A 38 -0.09 18.36 11.17
C ARG A 38 -1.57 18.67 11.40
N ASN A 39 -2.26 19.10 10.37
CA ASN A 39 -3.65 19.56 10.49
C ASN A 39 -4.55 19.01 9.39
N LEU A 40 -4.39 17.72 9.02
CA LEU A 40 -5.25 17.10 8.05
C LEU A 40 -6.60 16.74 8.67
N THR A 41 -7.68 17.16 8.01
CA THR A 41 -9.06 16.84 8.39
C THR A 41 -9.42 15.39 8.04
N LYS A 42 -10.52 14.88 8.59
CA LYS A 42 -11.00 13.50 8.37
C LYS A 42 -11.04 13.09 6.89
N LEU A 43 -11.62 13.95 6.04
CA LEU A 43 -11.76 13.67 4.62
C LEU A 43 -10.41 13.67 3.90
N LEU A 44 -9.57 14.66 4.17
CA LEU A 44 -8.24 14.76 3.56
C LEU A 44 -7.34 13.60 4.00
N LEU A 45 -7.34 13.25 5.29
CA LEU A 45 -6.54 12.12 5.77
C LEU A 45 -7.00 10.80 5.15
N PHE A 46 -8.31 10.56 5.13
CA PHE A 46 -8.86 9.34 4.52
C PHE A 46 -8.44 9.19 3.06
N PHE A 47 -8.66 10.23 2.24
CA PHE A 47 -8.31 10.15 0.82
C PHE A 47 -6.82 10.13 0.58
N THR A 48 -6.00 10.90 1.32
CA THR A 48 -4.54 10.83 1.13
C THR A 48 -3.97 9.48 1.60
N MET A 49 -4.47 8.88 2.68
CA MET A 49 -4.08 7.52 3.09
C MET A 49 -4.51 6.47 2.06
N ALA A 50 -5.75 6.54 1.58
CA ALA A 50 -6.25 5.62 0.58
C ALA A 50 -5.50 5.78 -0.76
N ALA A 51 -5.36 7.00 -1.28
CA ALA A 51 -4.67 7.28 -2.54
C ALA A 51 -3.17 6.93 -2.48
N THR A 52 -2.52 7.14 -1.33
CA THR A 52 -1.11 6.79 -1.12
C THR A 52 -0.89 5.27 -1.02
N ASN A 53 -1.86 4.52 -0.49
CA ASN A 53 -1.77 3.07 -0.38
C ASN A 53 -2.25 2.34 -1.64
N PHE A 54 -3.28 2.87 -2.31
CA PHE A 54 -3.81 2.28 -3.53
C PHE A 54 -3.03 2.80 -4.75
N SER A 55 -2.10 2.00 -5.19
CA SER A 55 -1.10 2.32 -6.21
C SER A 55 -1.39 1.62 -7.55
N ALA A 56 -0.42 1.67 -8.45
CA ALA A 56 -0.35 0.82 -9.62
C ALA A 56 -0.60 -0.67 -9.31
N PHE A 57 -0.10 -1.13 -8.17
CA PHE A 57 -0.34 -2.47 -7.66
C PHE A 57 -1.83 -2.77 -7.52
N THR A 58 -2.63 -1.83 -6.99
CA THR A 58 -4.07 -1.99 -6.78
C THR A 58 -4.83 -2.11 -8.10
N ILE A 59 -4.50 -1.30 -9.10
CA ILE A 59 -5.25 -1.30 -10.37
C ILE A 59 -4.71 -2.37 -11.31
N PHE A 60 -3.42 -2.35 -11.62
CA PHE A 60 -2.83 -3.22 -12.64
C PHE A 60 -2.44 -4.59 -12.07
N GLY A 61 -1.76 -4.62 -10.92
CA GLY A 61 -1.35 -5.85 -10.27
C GLY A 61 -2.54 -6.74 -9.87
N PHE A 62 -3.63 -6.12 -9.35
CA PHE A 62 -4.83 -6.86 -8.95
C PHE A 62 -5.72 -7.28 -10.11
N SER A 63 -5.84 -6.47 -11.15
CA SER A 63 -6.51 -6.92 -12.38
C SER A 63 -5.74 -8.07 -13.04
N GLY A 64 -4.40 -7.98 -13.07
CA GLY A 64 -3.55 -9.08 -13.54
C GLY A 64 -3.66 -10.34 -12.69
N ALA A 65 -3.69 -10.21 -11.36
CA ALA A 65 -3.91 -11.33 -10.44
C ALA A 65 -5.33 -11.93 -10.60
N GLY A 66 -6.36 -11.09 -10.74
CA GLY A 66 -7.73 -11.53 -11.04
C GLY A 66 -7.81 -12.36 -12.32
N TYR A 67 -7.08 -11.95 -13.36
CA TYR A 67 -6.96 -12.69 -14.61
C TYR A 67 -6.27 -14.05 -14.42
N ARG A 68 -5.16 -14.12 -13.67
CA ARG A 68 -4.35 -15.34 -13.49
C ARG A 68 -4.91 -16.28 -12.43
N ILE A 69 -5.33 -15.75 -11.29
CA ILE A 69 -5.65 -16.50 -10.07
C ILE A 69 -7.16 -16.54 -9.81
N GLY A 70 -7.88 -15.51 -10.26
CA GLY A 70 -9.31 -15.35 -10.04
C GLY A 70 -9.65 -14.70 -8.69
N TYR A 71 -10.89 -14.89 -8.27
CA TYR A 71 -11.44 -14.29 -7.04
C TYR A 71 -10.74 -14.75 -5.77
N SER A 72 -10.03 -15.87 -5.77
CA SER A 72 -9.29 -16.34 -4.60
C SER A 72 -8.30 -15.29 -4.06
N PHE A 73 -7.87 -14.34 -4.90
CA PHE A 73 -7.00 -13.24 -4.48
C PHE A 73 -7.75 -12.04 -3.86
N TYR A 74 -9.05 -11.89 -4.11
CA TYR A 74 -9.86 -10.78 -3.59
C TYR A 74 -9.83 -10.66 -2.05
N PRO A 75 -10.06 -11.72 -1.24
CA PRO A 75 -10.10 -11.58 0.21
C PRO A 75 -8.77 -11.20 0.84
N VAL A 76 -7.65 -11.50 0.18
CA VAL A 76 -6.31 -11.09 0.63
C VAL A 76 -6.26 -9.58 0.87
N MET A 77 -6.85 -8.83 -0.04
CA MET A 77 -6.86 -7.36 0.06
C MET A 77 -8.19 -6.81 0.58
N GLY A 78 -9.32 -7.30 0.11
CA GLY A 78 -10.62 -6.83 0.56
C GLY A 78 -10.82 -6.97 2.07
N PHE A 79 -10.55 -8.16 2.61
CA PHE A 79 -10.61 -8.43 4.03
C PHE A 79 -9.26 -8.18 4.72
N GLY A 80 -8.15 -8.71 4.18
CA GLY A 80 -6.83 -8.67 4.80
C GLY A 80 -6.33 -7.25 5.01
N THR A 81 -6.38 -6.39 3.99
CA THR A 81 -6.01 -4.98 4.13
C THR A 81 -7.04 -4.20 4.98
N GLY A 82 -8.32 -4.57 4.93
CA GLY A 82 -9.31 -4.04 5.86
C GLY A 82 -8.99 -4.37 7.32
N PHE A 83 -8.62 -5.63 7.60
CA PHE A 83 -8.21 -6.09 8.94
C PHE A 83 -6.89 -5.45 9.41
N MET A 84 -5.98 -5.18 8.49
CA MET A 84 -4.72 -4.47 8.75
C MET A 84 -4.95 -3.08 9.35
N ALA A 85 -6.09 -2.42 9.12
CA ALA A 85 -6.41 -1.15 9.77
C ALA A 85 -6.37 -1.21 11.31
N LEU A 86 -6.42 -2.42 11.90
CA LEU A 86 -6.11 -2.62 13.32
C LEU A 86 -4.68 -2.21 13.67
N SER A 87 -3.71 -2.46 12.80
CA SER A 87 -2.32 -2.03 12.99
C SER A 87 -2.17 -0.51 12.96
N PHE A 88 -3.02 0.21 12.21
CA PHE A 88 -3.08 1.68 12.24
C PHE A 88 -3.53 2.21 13.61
N HIS A 89 -4.44 1.52 14.28
CA HIS A 89 -4.78 1.85 15.67
C HIS A 89 -3.62 1.53 16.62
N ILE A 90 -3.05 0.33 16.51
CA ILE A 90 -1.97 -0.14 17.40
C ILE A 90 -0.75 0.78 17.30
N ILE A 91 -0.36 1.18 16.11
CA ILE A 91 0.86 1.96 15.86
C ILE A 91 0.50 3.44 15.68
N GLY A 92 -0.42 3.75 14.76
CA GLY A 92 -0.68 5.11 14.29
C GLY A 92 -1.17 6.06 15.36
N GLY A 93 -2.12 5.66 16.20
CA GLY A 93 -2.62 6.51 17.29
C GLY A 93 -1.53 6.88 18.31
N LYS A 94 -0.60 5.97 18.60
CA LYS A 94 0.53 6.21 19.52
C LYS A 94 1.60 7.08 18.89
N ILE A 95 1.91 6.83 17.62
CA ILE A 95 2.84 7.66 16.83
C ILE A 95 2.30 9.09 16.63
N LEU A 96 1.00 9.25 16.37
CA LEU A 96 0.36 10.56 16.30
C LEU A 96 0.60 11.37 17.58
N LYS A 97 0.35 10.78 18.75
CA LYS A 97 0.56 11.42 20.05
C LYS A 97 2.03 11.80 20.25
N LEU A 98 2.94 10.82 20.12
CA LEU A 98 4.36 11.03 20.32
C LEU A 98 4.94 12.06 19.34
N SER A 99 4.52 12.05 18.07
CA SER A 99 5.01 12.99 17.07
C SER A 99 4.67 14.44 17.39
N ARG A 100 3.56 14.69 18.09
CA ARG A 100 3.15 16.02 18.55
C ARG A 100 3.91 16.45 19.79
N ASP A 101 4.06 15.52 20.75
CA ASP A 101 4.71 15.80 22.03
C ASP A 101 6.24 15.95 21.87
N ARG A 102 6.83 15.35 20.83
CA ARG A 102 8.27 15.22 20.61
C ARG A 102 8.77 15.76 19.27
N ASP A 103 7.92 16.41 18.49
CA ASP A 103 8.26 17.03 17.20
C ASP A 103 8.91 16.12 16.15
N TYR A 104 8.45 14.85 16.05
CA TYR A 104 8.95 13.93 15.04
C TYR A 104 8.63 14.41 13.63
N ILE A 105 9.60 14.34 12.72
CA ILE A 105 9.47 14.69 11.30
C ILE A 105 9.51 13.42 10.43
N THR A 106 10.33 12.44 10.83
CA THR A 106 10.53 11.19 10.11
C THR A 106 10.07 9.99 10.93
N PRO A 107 9.73 8.87 10.30
CA PRO A 107 9.40 7.63 11.01
C PRO A 107 10.49 7.17 11.99
N SER A 108 11.75 7.39 11.64
CA SER A 108 12.91 6.99 12.43
C SER A 108 13.14 7.83 13.70
N ASP A 109 12.50 9.01 13.81
CA ASP A 109 12.59 9.83 15.02
C ASP A 109 12.04 9.11 16.25
N PHE A 110 10.93 8.35 16.08
CA PHE A 110 10.43 7.47 17.13
C PHE A 110 11.47 6.44 17.57
N ILE A 111 12.16 5.82 16.62
CA ILE A 111 13.19 4.81 16.90
C ILE A 111 14.35 5.41 17.69
N PHE A 112 14.79 6.62 17.29
CA PHE A 112 15.83 7.33 18.02
C PHE A 112 15.39 7.70 19.44
N ASP A 113 14.20 8.26 19.58
CA ASP A 113 13.68 8.70 20.88
C ASP A 113 13.48 7.51 21.82
N ARG A 114 12.96 6.38 21.31
CA ARG A 114 12.72 5.17 22.13
C ARG A 114 14.00 4.45 22.54
N TYR A 115 14.93 4.28 21.61
CA TYR A 115 16.10 3.40 21.81
C TYR A 115 17.42 4.14 22.03
N GLN A 116 17.43 5.47 21.91
CA GLN A 116 18.60 6.35 22.09
C GLN A 116 19.83 5.86 21.33
N SER A 117 19.63 5.41 20.09
CA SER A 117 20.68 4.87 19.22
C SER A 117 20.63 5.52 17.83
N LEU A 118 21.64 6.32 17.50
CA LEU A 118 21.78 6.93 16.17
C LEU A 118 22.02 5.86 15.08
N PHE A 119 22.77 4.79 15.44
CA PHE A 119 22.99 3.67 14.52
C PHE A 119 21.66 3.01 14.16
N LEU A 120 20.83 2.67 15.15
CA LEU A 120 19.52 2.06 14.92
C LEU A 120 18.58 2.97 14.12
N LYS A 121 18.58 4.29 14.41
CA LYS A 121 17.84 5.28 13.63
C LYS A 121 18.23 5.22 12.16
N LYS A 122 19.53 5.26 11.84
CA LYS A 122 20.03 5.22 10.47
C LYS A 122 19.77 3.87 9.79
N LEU A 123 19.92 2.75 10.52
CA LEU A 123 19.61 1.41 10.01
C LEU A 123 18.13 1.29 9.64
N PHE A 124 17.23 1.76 10.51
CA PHE A 124 15.79 1.78 10.25
C PHE A 124 15.44 2.62 9.01
N SER A 125 16.01 3.83 8.91
CA SER A 125 15.82 4.68 7.74
C SER A 125 16.36 4.05 6.46
N LEU A 126 17.54 3.42 6.53
CA LEU A 126 18.16 2.75 5.40
C LEU A 126 17.27 1.63 4.86
N VAL A 127 16.74 0.78 5.73
CA VAL A 127 15.80 -0.30 5.37
C VAL A 127 14.57 0.28 4.68
N MET A 128 13.93 1.30 5.26
CA MET A 128 12.78 1.96 4.64
C MET A 128 13.10 2.51 3.25
N ILE A 129 14.25 3.16 3.07
CA ILE A 129 14.66 3.75 1.80
C ILE A 129 14.91 2.65 0.76
N VAL A 130 15.72 1.66 1.10
CA VAL A 130 16.13 0.58 0.17
C VAL A 130 14.93 -0.21 -0.31
N PHE A 131 14.04 -0.61 0.59
CA PHE A 131 12.88 -1.43 0.23
C PHE A 131 11.71 -0.63 -0.37
N THR A 132 11.71 0.70 -0.29
CA THR A 132 10.72 1.53 -0.99
C THR A 132 11.14 1.87 -2.43
N LEU A 133 12.42 1.83 -2.78
CA LEU A 133 12.88 2.10 -4.16
C LEU A 133 12.24 1.18 -5.22
N PRO A 134 12.18 -0.17 -5.04
CA PRO A 134 11.44 -1.02 -5.95
C PRO A 134 9.95 -0.64 -6.05
N TYR A 135 9.35 -0.15 -4.97
CA TYR A 135 7.96 0.28 -4.98
C TYR A 135 7.74 1.57 -5.79
N ILE A 136 8.70 2.51 -5.75
CA ILE A 136 8.70 3.68 -6.65
C ILE A 136 8.77 3.22 -8.12
N SER A 137 9.64 2.25 -8.43
CA SER A 137 9.82 1.77 -9.81
C SER A 137 8.56 1.15 -10.41
N ILE A 138 7.69 0.54 -9.61
CA ILE A 138 6.44 -0.03 -10.08
C ILE A 138 5.50 1.03 -10.62
N GLN A 139 5.48 2.22 -10.05
CA GLN A 139 4.66 3.32 -10.56
C GLN A 139 5.14 3.72 -11.97
N ALA A 140 6.46 3.77 -12.18
CA ALA A 140 7.04 4.01 -13.50
C ALA A 140 6.75 2.86 -14.48
N ILE A 141 6.86 1.60 -14.04
CA ILE A 141 6.57 0.41 -14.86
C ILE A 141 5.11 0.42 -15.31
N ALA A 142 4.18 0.63 -14.39
CA ALA A 142 2.76 0.62 -14.71
C ALA A 142 2.37 1.78 -15.63
N SER A 143 2.95 2.97 -15.44
CA SER A 143 2.72 4.10 -16.33
C SER A 143 3.21 3.82 -17.75
N GLY A 144 4.42 3.24 -17.87
CA GLY A 144 4.97 2.85 -19.17
C GLY A 144 4.09 1.84 -19.89
N LYS A 145 3.78 0.71 -19.24
CA LYS A 145 2.91 -0.35 -19.79
C LYS A 145 1.52 0.17 -20.17
N SER A 146 0.93 1.06 -19.35
CA SER A 146 -0.41 1.59 -19.58
C SER A 146 -0.48 2.52 -20.78
N LEU A 147 0.48 3.44 -20.90
CA LEU A 147 0.56 4.38 -22.00
C LEU A 147 0.95 3.67 -23.30
N GLU A 148 1.80 2.66 -23.26
CA GLU A 148 2.12 1.84 -24.40
C GLU A 148 0.89 1.07 -24.89
N SER A 149 0.18 0.37 -24.01
CA SER A 149 -0.99 -0.43 -24.34
C SER A 149 -2.16 0.40 -24.91
N LEU A 150 -2.41 1.59 -24.36
CA LEU A 150 -3.60 2.37 -24.72
C LEU A 150 -3.37 3.37 -25.84
N ILE A 151 -2.21 4.04 -25.87
CA ILE A 151 -1.93 5.13 -26.80
C ILE A 151 -0.76 4.88 -27.73
N GLY A 152 -0.07 3.72 -27.58
CA GLY A 152 1.08 3.37 -28.42
C GLY A 152 2.35 4.16 -28.11
N LEU A 153 2.42 4.85 -26.97
CA LEU A 153 3.65 5.55 -26.56
C LEU A 153 4.69 4.50 -26.14
N PRO A 154 5.94 4.55 -26.64
CA PRO A 154 6.96 3.59 -26.23
C PRO A 154 7.09 3.48 -24.70
N TYR A 155 7.21 2.28 -24.18
CA TYR A 155 7.24 1.97 -22.74
C TYR A 155 8.12 2.93 -21.92
N LEU A 156 9.40 3.09 -22.33
CA LEU A 156 10.32 3.99 -21.61
C LEU A 156 9.90 5.46 -21.70
N GLY A 157 9.27 5.87 -22.80
CA GLY A 157 8.73 7.22 -22.97
C GLY A 157 7.60 7.51 -21.99
N GLY A 158 6.67 6.57 -21.84
CA GLY A 158 5.58 6.65 -20.86
C GLY A 158 6.05 6.65 -19.40
N ALA A 159 6.98 5.76 -19.07
CA ALA A 159 7.60 5.69 -17.76
C ALA A 159 8.36 6.98 -17.40
N LEU A 160 9.16 7.51 -18.34
CA LEU A 160 9.90 8.76 -18.14
C LEU A 160 8.97 9.98 -18.03
N LEU A 161 7.93 10.07 -18.86
CA LEU A 161 6.96 11.16 -18.84
C LEU A 161 6.32 11.30 -17.46
N ILE A 162 5.76 10.22 -16.93
CA ILE A 162 5.07 10.27 -15.64
C ILE A 162 6.06 10.45 -14.49
N THR A 163 7.17 9.72 -14.48
CA THR A 163 8.20 9.88 -13.42
C THR A 163 8.76 11.30 -13.40
N GLY A 164 9.15 11.83 -14.54
CA GLY A 164 9.66 13.19 -14.66
C GLY A 164 8.64 14.25 -14.24
N PHE A 165 7.38 14.05 -14.59
CA PHE A 165 6.30 14.92 -14.16
C PHE A 165 6.12 14.89 -12.64
N VAL A 166 6.04 13.69 -12.03
CA VAL A 166 5.90 13.54 -10.56
C VAL A 166 7.08 14.17 -9.83
N VAL A 167 8.31 13.87 -10.25
CA VAL A 167 9.52 14.48 -9.69
C VAL A 167 9.45 16.02 -9.72
N THR A 168 8.96 16.56 -10.84
CA THR A 168 8.87 18.03 -11.02
C THR A 168 7.87 18.65 -10.05
N TYR A 169 6.65 18.14 -9.96
CA TYR A 169 5.67 18.79 -9.11
C TYR A 169 5.91 18.54 -7.61
N VAL A 170 6.48 17.39 -7.22
CA VAL A 170 6.89 17.13 -5.84
C VAL A 170 7.99 18.09 -5.39
N ALA A 171 8.99 18.31 -6.25
CA ALA A 171 10.07 19.27 -5.97
C ALA A 171 9.57 20.73 -5.84
N LEU A 172 8.39 21.04 -6.37
CA LEU A 172 7.78 22.37 -6.31
C LEU A 172 6.77 22.52 -5.18
N GLY A 173 6.07 21.44 -4.76
CA GLY A 173 4.82 21.53 -4.00
C GLY A 173 4.90 21.23 -2.50
N GLY A 174 5.71 20.29 -2.05
CA GLY A 174 5.69 19.78 -0.66
C GLY A 174 4.40 19.00 -0.32
N LEU A 175 4.28 18.53 0.95
CA LEU A 175 3.18 17.65 1.37
C LEU A 175 1.79 18.28 1.24
N ARG A 176 1.68 19.59 1.46
CA ARG A 176 0.38 20.25 1.38
C ARG A 176 -0.21 20.23 -0.02
N SER A 177 0.63 20.39 -1.04
CA SER A 177 0.25 20.24 -2.44
C SER A 177 -0.15 18.79 -2.73
N ILE A 178 0.67 17.84 -2.27
CA ILE A 178 0.43 16.39 -2.44
C ILE A 178 -0.90 15.95 -1.83
N VAL A 179 -1.22 16.37 -0.61
CA VAL A 179 -2.48 15.99 0.05
C VAL A 179 -3.71 16.42 -0.76
N TRP A 180 -3.69 17.58 -1.38
CA TRP A 180 -4.80 18.04 -2.22
C TRP A 180 -4.85 17.32 -3.57
N THR A 181 -3.68 17.07 -4.18
CA THR A 181 -3.64 16.22 -5.39
C THR A 181 -4.07 14.78 -5.06
N ASP A 182 -3.64 14.21 -3.93
CA ASP A 182 -4.09 12.89 -3.46
C ASP A 182 -5.61 12.81 -3.27
N PHE A 183 -6.22 13.86 -2.70
CA PHE A 183 -7.67 13.93 -2.56
C PHE A 183 -8.39 13.84 -3.91
N MET A 184 -7.95 14.66 -4.87
CA MET A 184 -8.51 14.65 -6.23
C MET A 184 -8.22 13.32 -6.94
N GLN A 185 -6.98 12.85 -6.88
CA GLN A 185 -6.54 11.62 -7.52
C GLN A 185 -7.18 10.38 -6.91
N GLY A 186 -7.36 10.34 -5.58
CA GLY A 186 -8.10 9.26 -4.91
C GLY A 186 -9.56 9.21 -5.33
N LEU A 187 -10.21 10.36 -5.47
CA LEU A 187 -11.59 10.44 -5.98
C LEU A 187 -11.66 9.97 -7.45
N MET A 188 -10.76 10.44 -8.30
CA MET A 188 -10.68 10.00 -9.72
C MET A 188 -10.44 8.50 -9.81
N MET A 189 -9.51 7.95 -9.03
CA MET A 189 -9.21 6.51 -8.99
C MET A 189 -10.47 5.69 -8.71
N VAL A 190 -11.22 6.05 -7.66
CA VAL A 190 -12.43 5.30 -7.27
C VAL A 190 -13.52 5.44 -8.34
N LEU A 191 -13.82 6.67 -8.77
CA LEU A 191 -14.90 6.92 -9.73
C LEU A 191 -14.61 6.34 -11.11
N PHE A 192 -13.39 6.52 -11.62
CA PHE A 192 -13.05 6.05 -12.97
C PHE A 192 -12.87 4.53 -13.03
N THR A 193 -12.36 3.89 -11.94
CA THR A 193 -12.35 2.43 -11.86
C THR A 193 -13.77 1.86 -11.79
N LEU A 194 -14.68 2.50 -11.03
CA LEU A 194 -16.09 2.11 -11.01
C LEU A 194 -16.74 2.28 -12.37
N CYS A 195 -16.56 3.41 -13.03
CA CYS A 195 -17.10 3.65 -14.39
C CYS A 195 -16.54 2.62 -15.39
N ALA A 196 -15.24 2.36 -15.35
CA ALA A 196 -14.61 1.34 -16.20
C ALA A 196 -15.22 -0.04 -15.96
N PHE A 197 -15.35 -0.46 -14.70
CA PHE A 197 -15.99 -1.71 -14.32
C PHE A 197 -17.41 -1.83 -14.86
N LEU A 198 -18.25 -0.80 -14.68
CA LEU A 198 -19.64 -0.81 -15.13
C LEU A 198 -19.74 -0.89 -16.67
N ILE A 199 -18.89 -0.16 -17.39
CA ILE A 199 -18.87 -0.18 -18.86
C ILE A 199 -18.38 -1.54 -19.36
N ILE A 200 -17.29 -2.06 -18.83
CA ILE A 200 -16.75 -3.37 -19.21
C ILE A 200 -17.80 -4.45 -18.93
N ALA A 201 -18.39 -4.47 -17.73
CA ALA A 201 -19.41 -5.44 -17.36
C ALA A 201 -20.65 -5.38 -18.28
N SER A 202 -21.11 -4.16 -18.58
CA SER A 202 -22.28 -3.98 -19.47
C SER A 202 -21.99 -4.44 -20.92
N ARG A 203 -20.81 -4.06 -21.46
CA ARG A 203 -20.48 -4.33 -22.87
C ARG A 203 -19.89 -5.71 -23.14
N SER A 204 -19.47 -6.43 -22.12
CA SER A 204 -19.04 -7.84 -22.22
C SER A 204 -20.24 -8.84 -22.23
N GLY A 205 -21.47 -8.36 -22.29
CA GLY A 205 -22.69 -9.19 -22.29
C GLY A 205 -23.39 -9.25 -20.92
N GLY A 206 -22.96 -8.43 -19.96
CA GLY A 206 -23.49 -8.37 -18.60
C GLY A 206 -22.62 -9.10 -17.58
N PHE A 207 -22.53 -8.56 -16.38
CA PHE A 207 -21.67 -9.08 -15.32
C PHE A 207 -21.92 -10.57 -15.00
N ALA A 208 -23.17 -10.94 -14.74
CA ALA A 208 -23.53 -12.30 -14.39
C ALA A 208 -23.28 -13.29 -15.55
N ALA A 209 -23.62 -12.92 -16.78
CA ALA A 209 -23.43 -13.77 -17.95
C ALA A 209 -21.94 -14.00 -18.25
N THR A 210 -21.13 -12.94 -18.19
CA THR A 210 -19.68 -13.03 -18.38
C THR A 210 -19.02 -13.93 -17.33
N HIS A 211 -19.40 -13.78 -16.04
CA HIS A 211 -18.87 -14.62 -14.97
C HIS A 211 -19.34 -16.08 -15.09
N GLN A 212 -20.59 -16.31 -15.52
CA GLN A 212 -21.06 -17.67 -15.79
C GLN A 212 -20.29 -18.32 -16.93
N GLY A 213 -19.96 -17.55 -18.00
CA GLY A 213 -19.12 -18.03 -19.09
C GLY A 213 -17.70 -18.39 -18.62
N VAL A 214 -17.07 -17.52 -17.84
CA VAL A 214 -15.75 -17.77 -17.22
C VAL A 214 -15.80 -18.99 -16.30
N PHE A 215 -16.87 -19.14 -15.48
CA PHE A 215 -17.04 -20.29 -14.60
C PHE A 215 -17.17 -21.61 -15.35
N ASN A 216 -17.88 -21.62 -16.47
CA ASN A 216 -18.03 -22.82 -17.29
C ASN A 216 -16.71 -23.24 -17.95
N ALA A 217 -15.89 -22.29 -18.40
CA ALA A 217 -14.60 -22.54 -19.04
C ALA A 217 -13.46 -22.78 -18.01
N HIS A 218 -13.47 -22.04 -16.90
CA HIS A 218 -12.41 -22.02 -15.88
C HIS A 218 -12.99 -21.91 -14.47
N PRO A 219 -13.64 -22.97 -13.94
CA PRO A 219 -14.30 -22.93 -12.63
C PRO A 219 -13.35 -22.57 -11.49
N ASP A 220 -12.07 -22.87 -11.62
CA ASP A 220 -11.04 -22.59 -10.63
C ASP A 220 -10.82 -21.08 -10.39
N LEU A 221 -11.08 -20.22 -11.38
CA LEU A 221 -11.00 -18.77 -11.22
C LEU A 221 -12.03 -18.22 -10.21
N LEU A 222 -13.13 -18.92 -10.01
CA LEU A 222 -14.19 -18.54 -9.08
C LEU A 222 -14.19 -19.38 -7.79
N SER A 223 -13.26 -20.34 -7.66
CA SER A 223 -13.15 -21.25 -6.51
C SER A 223 -11.97 -20.87 -5.59
N ARG A 224 -11.92 -21.49 -4.42
CA ARG A 224 -10.77 -21.50 -3.52
C ARG A 224 -10.05 -22.86 -3.70
N PRO A 225 -8.74 -22.90 -3.93
CA PRO A 225 -7.70 -21.89 -3.77
C PRO A 225 -7.33 -21.11 -5.05
N GLY A 226 -8.19 -21.00 -6.04
CA GLY A 226 -7.96 -20.28 -7.29
C GLY A 226 -7.32 -21.14 -8.38
N MET A 227 -7.11 -20.54 -9.55
CA MET A 227 -6.60 -21.19 -10.74
C MET A 227 -5.30 -21.95 -10.46
N GLY A 228 -5.28 -23.23 -10.81
CA GLY A 228 -4.12 -24.10 -10.60
C GLY A 228 -3.68 -24.26 -9.15
N GLY A 229 -4.53 -23.96 -8.17
CA GLY A 229 -4.16 -24.01 -6.76
C GLY A 229 -3.18 -22.91 -6.33
N ALA A 230 -3.15 -21.78 -7.04
CA ALA A 230 -2.15 -20.71 -6.86
C ALA A 230 -2.14 -20.06 -5.45
N MET A 231 -3.24 -20.19 -4.70
CA MET A 231 -3.40 -19.64 -3.36
C MET A 231 -3.64 -20.76 -2.33
N PRO A 232 -2.66 -21.64 -2.07
CA PRO A 232 -2.81 -22.64 -0.99
C PRO A 232 -2.93 -21.91 0.35
N TYR A 233 -3.53 -22.57 1.33
CA TYR A 233 -3.87 -21.97 2.63
C TYR A 233 -2.69 -21.24 3.31
N GLY A 234 -1.50 -21.83 3.30
CA GLY A 234 -0.31 -21.19 3.90
C GLY A 234 0.16 -19.92 3.18
N VAL A 235 -0.03 -19.85 1.86
CA VAL A 235 0.25 -18.63 1.07
C VAL A 235 -0.78 -17.55 1.42
N TRP A 236 -2.07 -17.92 1.44
CA TRP A 236 -3.16 -17.00 1.77
C TRP A 236 -3.01 -16.43 3.18
N PHE A 237 -2.78 -17.30 4.18
CA PHE A 237 -2.51 -16.89 5.56
C PHE A 237 -1.28 -15.99 5.68
N GLY A 238 -0.22 -16.30 4.92
CA GLY A 238 0.99 -15.48 4.87
C GLY A 238 0.72 -14.06 4.37
N TYR A 239 -0.18 -13.87 3.39
CA TYR A 239 -0.57 -12.53 2.94
C TYR A 239 -1.26 -11.70 4.02
N LEU A 240 -2.07 -12.30 4.90
CA LEU A 240 -2.68 -11.58 6.03
C LEU A 240 -1.61 -11.04 6.98
N PHE A 241 -0.58 -11.86 7.27
CA PHE A 241 0.58 -11.43 8.05
C PHE A 241 1.38 -10.35 7.35
N LEU A 242 1.60 -10.50 6.04
CA LEU A 242 2.36 -9.54 5.25
C LEU A 242 1.74 -8.14 5.35
N TRP A 243 0.45 -8.01 5.07
CA TRP A 243 -0.23 -6.71 5.11
C TRP A 243 -0.29 -6.12 6.52
N PHE A 244 -0.55 -6.94 7.53
CA PHE A 244 -0.62 -6.47 8.91
C PHE A 244 0.69 -5.85 9.39
N PHE A 245 1.83 -6.40 9.01
CA PHE A 245 3.14 -5.93 9.46
C PHE A 245 3.80 -4.96 8.48
N ALA A 246 3.63 -5.11 7.17
CA ALA A 246 4.30 -4.29 6.16
C ALA A 246 3.64 -2.91 5.99
N ASP A 247 2.32 -2.85 5.83
CA ASP A 247 1.63 -1.61 5.48
C ASP A 247 1.88 -0.46 6.47
N PRO A 248 1.78 -0.66 7.82
CA PRO A 248 2.07 0.42 8.75
C PRO A 248 3.55 0.83 8.76
N MET A 249 4.43 0.03 8.16
CA MET A 249 5.86 0.32 8.00
C MET A 249 6.20 0.96 6.66
N PHE A 250 5.25 1.15 5.74
CA PHE A 250 5.49 1.97 4.57
C PHE A 250 5.80 3.40 5.01
N PRO A 251 6.95 3.99 4.61
CA PRO A 251 7.35 5.30 5.10
C PRO A 251 6.27 6.36 4.90
N GLN A 252 5.63 6.35 3.72
CA GLN A 252 4.57 7.27 3.36
C GLN A 252 3.29 7.08 4.21
N LEU A 253 2.93 5.85 4.59
CA LEU A 253 1.79 5.60 5.48
C LEU A 253 2.13 5.94 6.93
N PHE A 254 3.32 5.58 7.39
CA PHE A 254 3.79 5.95 8.72
C PHE A 254 3.78 7.47 8.92
N GLN A 255 4.21 8.23 7.90
CA GLN A 255 4.17 9.68 7.93
C GLN A 255 2.72 10.22 8.01
N ARG A 256 1.74 9.54 7.37
CA ARG A 256 0.32 9.91 7.46
C ARG A 256 -0.24 9.82 8.88
N PHE A 257 0.26 8.94 9.72
CA PHE A 257 -0.13 8.92 11.14
C PHE A 257 0.25 10.24 11.86
N MET A 258 1.40 10.82 11.51
CA MET A 258 1.92 12.03 12.16
C MET A 258 1.22 13.33 11.71
N VAL A 259 0.51 13.32 10.59
CA VAL A 259 -0.13 14.51 10.00
C VAL A 259 -1.61 14.65 10.32
N ALA A 260 -2.25 13.64 10.90
CA ALA A 260 -3.63 13.68 11.32
C ALA A 260 -3.88 14.83 12.32
N LYS A 261 -5.01 15.53 12.18
CA LYS A 261 -5.38 16.63 13.08
C LYS A 261 -5.52 16.17 14.54
N ASP A 262 -6.09 15.00 14.74
CA ASP A 262 -6.36 14.39 16.03
C ASP A 262 -6.61 12.88 15.89
N GLU A 263 -6.75 12.20 17.01
CA GLU A 263 -7.00 10.77 17.06
C GLU A 263 -8.35 10.40 16.42
N GLU A 264 -9.38 11.25 16.56
CA GLU A 264 -10.69 11.02 15.95
C GLU A 264 -10.60 11.02 14.42
N THR A 265 -9.74 11.85 13.85
CA THR A 265 -9.45 11.89 12.41
C THR A 265 -8.85 10.57 11.92
N LEU A 266 -7.87 10.05 12.64
CA LEU A 266 -7.27 8.74 12.33
C LEU A 266 -8.28 7.60 12.51
N ASN A 267 -9.03 7.61 13.60
CA ASN A 267 -10.06 6.61 13.89
C ASN A 267 -11.15 6.56 12.81
N THR A 268 -11.54 7.73 12.26
CA THR A 268 -12.46 7.78 11.11
C THR A 268 -11.91 7.03 9.91
N THR A 269 -10.63 7.21 9.60
CA THR A 269 -9.97 6.46 8.52
C THR A 269 -9.98 4.95 8.78
N ILE A 270 -9.63 4.52 10.00
CA ILE A 270 -9.62 3.10 10.38
C ILE A 270 -10.99 2.45 10.20
N VAL A 271 -12.07 3.15 10.57
CA VAL A 271 -13.45 2.63 10.44
C VAL A 271 -13.85 2.44 8.98
N PHE A 272 -13.51 3.37 8.09
CA PHE A 272 -13.93 3.30 6.69
C PHE A 272 -12.97 2.48 5.80
N TYR A 273 -11.78 2.15 6.31
CA TYR A 273 -10.76 1.45 5.54
C TYR A 273 -11.21 0.07 5.02
N PRO A 274 -11.87 -0.81 5.82
CA PRO A 274 -12.36 -2.10 5.32
C PRO A 274 -13.37 -1.95 4.17
N ILE A 275 -14.17 -0.89 4.18
CA ILE A 275 -15.19 -0.66 3.14
C ILE A 275 -14.53 -0.28 1.82
N ILE A 276 -13.63 0.72 1.84
CA ILE A 276 -12.97 1.18 0.61
C ILE A 276 -12.04 0.11 0.02
N THR A 277 -11.31 -0.64 0.85
CA THR A 277 -10.46 -1.74 0.38
C THR A 277 -11.29 -2.85 -0.25
N SER A 278 -12.34 -3.30 0.44
CA SER A 278 -13.25 -4.33 -0.09
C SER A 278 -13.85 -3.90 -1.43
N PHE A 279 -14.33 -2.66 -1.53
CA PHE A 279 -14.94 -2.12 -2.73
C PHE A 279 -13.96 -2.05 -3.90
N LEU A 280 -12.81 -1.39 -3.72
CA LEU A 280 -11.88 -1.13 -4.82
C LEU A 280 -11.21 -2.41 -5.33
N PHE A 281 -10.80 -3.30 -4.41
CA PHE A 281 -10.19 -4.57 -4.81
C PHE A 281 -11.19 -5.55 -5.43
N PHE A 282 -12.47 -5.47 -5.06
CA PHE A 282 -13.52 -6.18 -5.78
C PHE A 282 -13.62 -5.72 -7.24
N LEU A 283 -13.63 -4.41 -7.50
CA LEU A 283 -13.70 -3.89 -8.86
C LEU A 283 -12.51 -4.37 -9.70
N THR A 284 -11.30 -4.23 -9.19
CA THR A 284 -10.08 -4.55 -9.95
C THR A 284 -9.91 -6.04 -10.21
N VAL A 285 -10.18 -6.91 -9.21
CA VAL A 285 -10.15 -8.35 -9.41
C VAL A 285 -11.24 -8.80 -10.39
N SER A 286 -12.46 -8.25 -10.29
CA SER A 286 -13.55 -8.57 -11.22
C SER A 286 -13.23 -8.19 -12.65
N ILE A 287 -12.60 -7.01 -12.88
CA ILE A 287 -12.12 -6.61 -14.20
C ILE A 287 -11.13 -7.65 -14.75
N GLY A 288 -10.20 -8.12 -13.91
CA GLY A 288 -9.26 -9.17 -14.30
C GLY A 288 -9.95 -10.48 -14.68
N VAL A 289 -10.92 -10.94 -13.89
CA VAL A 289 -11.68 -12.16 -14.16
C VAL A 289 -12.50 -12.03 -15.47
N MET A 290 -13.19 -10.89 -15.67
CA MET A 290 -13.91 -10.62 -16.93
C MET A 290 -12.95 -10.60 -18.13
N GLY A 291 -11.72 -10.13 -17.93
CA GLY A 291 -10.68 -10.12 -18.96
C GLY A 291 -10.31 -11.50 -19.49
N ARG A 292 -10.48 -12.55 -18.69
CA ARG A 292 -10.23 -13.92 -19.15
C ARG A 292 -11.21 -14.36 -20.27
N GLY A 293 -12.45 -13.85 -20.24
CA GLY A 293 -13.41 -14.12 -21.30
C GLY A 293 -13.10 -13.37 -22.61
N ALA A 294 -12.55 -12.16 -22.52
CA ALA A 294 -12.24 -11.35 -23.70
C ALA A 294 -10.86 -11.66 -24.31
N PHE A 295 -9.89 -12.05 -23.51
CA PHE A 295 -8.50 -12.33 -23.91
C PHE A 295 -8.04 -13.63 -23.22
N PRO A 296 -8.35 -14.82 -23.75
CA PRO A 296 -8.15 -16.10 -23.04
C PRO A 296 -6.68 -16.48 -22.85
N ASP A 297 -5.76 -16.04 -23.72
CA ASP A 297 -4.39 -16.56 -23.84
C ASP A 297 -3.31 -15.47 -23.71
N LEU A 298 -3.40 -14.62 -22.69
CA LEU A 298 -2.36 -13.63 -22.42
C LEU A 298 -1.12 -14.29 -21.80
N SER A 299 0.07 -13.86 -22.27
CA SER A 299 1.33 -14.20 -21.60
C SER A 299 1.35 -13.64 -20.17
N ARG A 300 2.14 -14.24 -19.29
CA ARG A 300 2.23 -13.84 -17.87
C ARG A 300 2.59 -12.36 -17.73
N GLU A 301 3.52 -11.86 -18.54
CA GLU A 301 3.96 -10.47 -18.54
C GLU A 301 2.87 -9.49 -19.00
N ALA A 302 1.99 -9.94 -19.92
CA ALA A 302 0.91 -9.11 -20.46
C ALA A 302 -0.30 -9.02 -19.52
N THR A 303 -0.42 -9.90 -18.51
CA THR A 303 -1.63 -9.92 -17.68
C THR A 303 -1.84 -8.63 -16.88
N ASP A 304 -0.78 -7.93 -16.50
CA ASP A 304 -0.89 -6.65 -15.78
C ASP A 304 -1.40 -5.50 -16.70
N THR A 305 -1.50 -5.72 -18.03
CA THR A 305 -2.10 -4.77 -18.97
C THR A 305 -3.57 -5.08 -19.29
N ILE A 306 -4.18 -6.08 -18.64
CA ILE A 306 -5.56 -6.48 -18.92
C ILE A 306 -6.56 -5.31 -18.75
N PHE A 307 -6.34 -4.44 -17.75
CA PHE A 307 -7.22 -3.30 -17.52
C PHE A 307 -7.23 -2.30 -18.70
N PRO A 308 -6.10 -1.73 -19.18
CA PRO A 308 -6.09 -0.87 -20.35
C PRO A 308 -6.52 -1.61 -21.64
N MET A 309 -6.24 -2.90 -21.79
CA MET A 309 -6.71 -3.70 -22.94
C MET A 309 -8.24 -3.78 -22.98
N LEU A 310 -8.91 -4.03 -21.85
CA LEU A 310 -10.37 -4.02 -21.77
C LEU A 310 -10.98 -2.65 -22.02
N LEU A 311 -10.32 -1.59 -21.56
CA LEU A 311 -10.73 -0.22 -21.92
C LEU A 311 -10.66 0.01 -23.44
N GLY A 312 -9.55 -0.41 -24.08
CA GLY A 312 -9.41 -0.35 -25.53
C GLY A 312 -10.48 -1.13 -26.29
N GLN A 313 -10.87 -2.30 -25.78
CA GLN A 313 -11.89 -3.18 -26.38
C GLN A 313 -13.31 -2.64 -26.20
N TYR A 314 -13.66 -2.11 -25.02
CA TYR A 314 -15.05 -1.84 -24.64
C TYR A 314 -15.40 -0.35 -24.55
N THR A 315 -14.47 0.57 -24.82
CA THR A 315 -14.74 2.01 -24.79
C THR A 315 -14.34 2.70 -26.09
N SER A 316 -14.85 3.92 -26.32
CA SER A 316 -14.27 4.77 -27.35
C SER A 316 -12.86 5.21 -26.93
N VAL A 317 -12.04 5.55 -27.92
CA VAL A 317 -10.67 6.05 -27.70
C VAL A 317 -10.63 7.18 -26.67
N PHE A 318 -11.53 8.16 -26.78
CA PHE A 318 -11.62 9.28 -25.85
C PHE A 318 -11.97 8.80 -24.42
N LEU A 319 -13.04 8.04 -24.29
CA LEU A 319 -13.50 7.58 -22.96
C LEU A 319 -12.48 6.67 -22.28
N GLY A 320 -11.89 5.73 -23.01
CA GLY A 320 -10.83 4.87 -22.48
C GLY A 320 -9.62 5.66 -22.00
N THR A 321 -9.23 6.71 -22.74
CA THR A 321 -8.13 7.58 -22.32
C THR A 321 -8.49 8.42 -21.09
N VAL A 322 -9.72 8.90 -20.97
CA VAL A 322 -10.18 9.57 -19.75
C VAL A 322 -10.16 8.61 -18.56
N LEU A 323 -10.70 7.41 -18.70
CA LEU A 323 -10.77 6.44 -17.60
C LEU A 323 -9.39 5.96 -17.12
N ILE A 324 -8.42 5.82 -18.03
CA ILE A 324 -7.06 5.42 -17.64
C ILE A 324 -6.35 6.51 -16.81
N THR A 325 -6.75 7.78 -16.95
CA THR A 325 -6.18 8.84 -16.09
C THR A 325 -6.47 8.60 -14.59
N GLY A 326 -7.56 7.91 -14.25
CA GLY A 326 -7.81 7.47 -12.87
C GLY A 326 -6.78 6.48 -12.35
N SER A 327 -6.31 5.58 -13.22
CA SER A 327 -5.22 4.66 -12.87
C SER A 327 -3.87 5.38 -12.80
N ILE A 328 -3.61 6.31 -13.73
CA ILE A 328 -2.42 7.19 -13.68
C ILE A 328 -2.45 8.04 -12.40
N ALA A 329 -3.61 8.53 -11.99
CA ALA A 329 -3.80 9.23 -10.73
C ALA A 329 -3.36 8.38 -9.53
N ALA A 330 -3.78 7.12 -9.46
CA ALA A 330 -3.42 6.20 -8.38
C ALA A 330 -1.91 5.97 -8.27
N LEU A 331 -1.22 5.76 -9.40
CA LEU A 331 0.24 5.56 -9.35
C LEU A 331 1.00 6.85 -9.03
N MET A 332 0.52 8.02 -9.48
CA MET A 332 1.16 9.31 -9.19
C MET A 332 1.06 9.67 -7.70
N SER A 333 -0.10 9.50 -7.07
CA SER A 333 -0.33 9.79 -5.65
C SER A 333 0.50 8.89 -4.71
N THR A 334 0.83 7.68 -5.15
CA THR A 334 1.75 6.82 -4.39
C THR A 334 3.19 7.25 -4.58
N MET A 335 3.62 7.50 -5.82
CA MET A 335 5.00 7.88 -6.13
C MET A 335 5.39 9.22 -5.47
N ASP A 336 4.53 10.22 -5.50
CA ASP A 336 4.81 11.54 -4.93
C ASP A 336 4.98 11.49 -3.40
N SER A 337 4.12 10.73 -2.73
CA SER A 337 4.17 10.51 -1.29
C SER A 337 5.42 9.71 -0.88
N GLN A 338 5.82 8.71 -1.66
CA GLN A 338 7.07 7.97 -1.45
C GLN A 338 8.28 8.88 -1.62
N LEU A 339 8.38 9.62 -2.73
CA LEU A 339 9.49 10.53 -3.01
C LEU A 339 9.65 11.57 -1.90
N LEU A 340 8.56 12.21 -1.46
CA LEU A 340 8.62 13.23 -0.43
C LEU A 340 9.03 12.65 0.93
N THR A 341 8.46 11.50 1.33
CA THR A 341 8.78 10.90 2.63
C THR A 341 10.22 10.39 2.68
N LEU A 342 10.69 9.70 1.64
CA LEU A 342 12.09 9.27 1.58
C LEU A 342 13.04 10.47 1.55
N THR A 343 12.66 11.57 0.88
CA THR A 343 13.44 12.80 0.90
C THR A 343 13.57 13.36 2.32
N SER A 344 12.46 13.38 3.09
CA SER A 344 12.51 13.83 4.48
C SER A 344 13.44 12.97 5.33
N MET A 345 13.43 11.65 5.15
CA MET A 345 14.30 10.71 5.86
C MET A 345 15.77 10.90 5.47
N ILE A 346 16.08 10.97 4.17
CA ILE A 346 17.45 11.16 3.70
C ILE A 346 18.03 12.50 4.20
N THR A 347 17.27 13.58 4.05
CA THR A 347 17.76 14.93 4.40
C THR A 347 17.81 15.18 5.91
N SER A 348 16.93 14.55 6.71
CA SER A 348 16.90 14.74 8.17
C SER A 348 17.76 13.73 8.92
N ASP A 349 17.86 12.48 8.46
CA ASP A 349 18.53 11.41 9.21
C ASP A 349 20.00 11.24 8.86
N PHE A 350 20.40 11.62 7.62
CA PHE A 350 21.77 11.40 7.14
C PHE A 350 22.58 12.69 6.94
N PHE A 351 21.93 13.85 6.69
CA PHE A 351 22.62 15.10 6.49
C PHE A 351 22.48 16.04 7.71
N THR A 352 23.59 16.41 8.31
CA THR A 352 23.65 17.31 9.48
C THR A 352 23.81 18.79 9.10
N ILE A 353 24.19 19.11 7.86
CA ILE A 353 24.52 20.46 7.43
C ILE A 353 23.25 21.20 6.99
N ARG A 354 22.89 22.28 7.67
CA ARG A 354 21.69 23.10 7.39
C ARG A 354 21.82 24.07 6.18
N ARG A 355 22.98 24.14 5.52
CA ARG A 355 23.17 25.02 4.36
C ARG A 355 22.51 24.47 3.11
N ASN A 356 21.70 25.32 2.41
CA ASN A 356 20.98 24.98 1.17
C ASN A 356 20.00 23.80 1.30
N GLU A 357 19.19 23.75 2.37
CA GLU A 357 18.24 22.65 2.63
C GLU A 357 17.30 22.40 1.44
N VAL A 358 16.67 23.46 0.89
CA VAL A 358 15.74 23.34 -0.26
C VAL A 358 16.42 22.73 -1.50
N LEU A 359 17.69 23.07 -1.77
CA LEU A 359 18.40 22.48 -2.91
C LEU A 359 18.68 21.00 -2.69
N LYS A 360 19.04 20.60 -1.47
CA LYS A 360 19.28 19.20 -1.12
C LYS A 360 18.01 18.37 -1.26
N GLU A 361 16.87 18.89 -0.77
CA GLU A 361 15.57 18.24 -0.92
C GLU A 361 15.23 18.02 -2.40
N LYS A 362 15.37 19.03 -3.23
CA LYS A 362 15.14 18.92 -4.69
C LYS A 362 16.07 17.90 -5.36
N ILE A 363 17.37 17.94 -5.04
CA ILE A 363 18.34 16.97 -5.58
C ILE A 363 17.97 15.56 -5.14
N THR A 364 17.59 15.36 -3.88
CA THR A 364 17.20 14.04 -3.35
C THR A 364 15.96 13.51 -4.06
N ILE A 365 14.94 14.33 -4.31
CA ILE A 365 13.75 13.95 -5.08
C ILE A 365 14.12 13.49 -6.50
N ILE A 366 14.99 14.27 -7.19
CA ILE A 366 15.45 13.93 -8.53
C ILE A 366 16.24 12.61 -8.52
N VAL A 367 17.14 12.42 -7.58
CA VAL A 367 17.94 11.18 -7.45
C VAL A 367 17.04 9.98 -7.20
N LEU A 368 16.09 10.06 -6.26
CA LEU A 368 15.16 8.98 -5.95
C LEU A 368 14.26 8.63 -7.16
N GLY A 369 13.71 9.63 -7.84
CA GLY A 369 12.91 9.42 -9.04
C GLY A 369 13.73 8.79 -10.18
N THR A 370 14.98 9.24 -10.36
CA THR A 370 15.90 8.66 -11.35
C THR A 370 16.22 7.20 -11.00
N LEU A 371 16.53 6.88 -9.73
CA LEU A 371 16.78 5.49 -9.31
C LEU A 371 15.54 4.61 -9.53
N GLY A 372 14.34 5.08 -9.19
CA GLY A 372 13.10 4.37 -9.48
C GLY A 372 12.90 4.12 -10.98
N PHE A 373 13.17 5.11 -11.83
CA PHE A 373 13.13 4.96 -13.29
C PHE A 373 14.18 3.98 -13.81
N LEU A 374 15.42 4.02 -13.30
CA LEU A 374 16.48 3.10 -13.72
C LEU A 374 16.12 1.64 -13.41
N ILE A 375 15.50 1.36 -12.25
CA ILE A 375 14.98 0.02 -11.94
C ILE A 375 13.89 -0.37 -12.95
N ALA A 376 13.05 0.58 -13.37
CA ALA A 376 11.98 0.33 -14.33
C ALA A 376 12.43 0.05 -15.76
N ILE A 377 13.71 0.30 -16.13
CA ILE A 377 14.23 0.01 -17.47
C ILE A 377 14.07 -1.49 -17.83
N ARG A 378 14.21 -2.37 -16.84
CA ARG A 378 14.04 -3.82 -17.00
C ARG A 378 12.87 -4.29 -16.12
N PRO A 379 11.62 -4.19 -16.62
CA PRO A 379 10.45 -4.51 -15.82
C PRO A 379 10.44 -6.01 -15.46
N PRO A 380 9.98 -6.35 -14.25
CA PRO A 380 9.75 -7.73 -13.85
C PRO A 380 8.58 -8.35 -14.63
N GLN A 381 8.43 -9.67 -14.55
CA GLN A 381 7.32 -10.38 -15.21
C GLN A 381 5.97 -9.88 -14.72
N THR A 382 5.77 -9.80 -13.42
CA THR A 382 4.53 -9.27 -12.83
C THR A 382 4.81 -8.30 -11.66
N ILE A 383 3.96 -7.29 -11.54
CA ILE A 383 4.02 -6.29 -10.46
C ILE A 383 3.88 -6.95 -9.10
N LEU A 384 2.89 -7.86 -8.94
CA LEU A 384 2.60 -8.52 -7.68
C LEU A 384 3.80 -9.31 -7.15
N GLU A 385 4.44 -10.13 -7.99
CA GLU A 385 5.55 -10.97 -7.58
C GLU A 385 6.77 -10.16 -7.17
N PHE A 386 7.08 -9.11 -7.94
CA PHE A 386 8.21 -8.25 -7.66
C PHE A 386 8.11 -7.55 -6.30
N ILE A 387 6.96 -6.94 -6.01
CA ILE A 387 6.73 -6.24 -4.73
C ILE A 387 6.73 -7.22 -3.55
N SER A 388 6.01 -8.34 -3.69
CA SER A 388 5.87 -9.30 -2.61
C SER A 388 7.21 -9.96 -2.26
N ALA A 389 8.07 -10.17 -3.26
CA ALA A 389 9.38 -10.76 -3.04
C ALA A 389 10.41 -9.78 -2.44
N THR A 390 10.28 -8.47 -2.70
CA THR A 390 11.28 -7.46 -2.33
C THR A 390 10.77 -6.52 -1.24
N THR A 391 9.91 -5.57 -1.62
CA THR A 391 9.53 -4.40 -0.81
C THR A 391 8.85 -4.77 0.49
N PHE A 392 7.81 -5.62 0.42
CA PHE A 392 6.92 -5.81 1.56
C PHE A 392 7.55 -6.64 2.67
N ASN A 393 8.31 -7.68 2.32
CA ASN A 393 9.01 -8.50 3.31
C ASN A 393 10.03 -7.66 4.09
N GLY A 394 10.86 -6.83 3.42
CA GLY A 394 11.84 -5.99 4.08
C GLY A 394 11.22 -4.93 4.99
N LEU A 395 10.15 -4.26 4.55
CA LEU A 395 9.47 -3.29 5.40
C LEU A 395 8.80 -3.95 6.63
N ALA A 396 8.21 -5.13 6.48
CA ALA A 396 7.58 -5.86 7.58
C ALA A 396 8.57 -6.20 8.71
N VAL A 397 9.84 -6.42 8.40
CA VAL A 397 10.92 -6.69 9.39
C VAL A 397 11.02 -5.59 10.45
N LEU A 398 10.64 -4.37 10.14
CA LEU A 398 10.70 -3.23 11.06
C LEU A 398 9.60 -3.25 12.14
N ALA A 399 8.48 -3.93 11.89
CA ALA A 399 7.30 -3.90 12.76
C ALA A 399 7.54 -4.42 14.19
N PRO A 400 8.27 -5.52 14.46
CA PRO A 400 8.53 -5.97 15.82
C PRO A 400 9.27 -4.93 16.66
N ALA A 401 10.25 -4.21 16.08
CA ALA A 401 10.98 -3.15 16.78
C ALA A 401 10.06 -1.95 17.10
N VAL A 402 9.14 -1.59 16.18
CA VAL A 402 8.19 -0.49 16.41
C VAL A 402 7.16 -0.89 17.47
N ILE A 403 6.49 -2.04 17.31
CA ILE A 403 5.45 -2.52 18.26
C ILE A 403 6.06 -2.75 19.64
N GLY A 404 7.18 -3.44 19.71
CA GLY A 404 7.87 -3.68 20.98
C GLY A 404 8.35 -2.36 21.62
N GLY A 405 8.83 -1.42 20.83
CA GLY A 405 9.19 -0.08 21.32
C GLY A 405 8.01 0.67 21.94
N LEU A 406 6.79 0.53 21.38
CA LEU A 406 5.57 1.16 21.88
C LEU A 406 5.00 0.51 23.14
N TYR A 407 5.13 -0.82 23.30
CA TYR A 407 4.34 -1.53 24.31
C TYR A 407 5.16 -2.37 25.28
N TRP A 408 6.44 -2.66 25.00
CA TRP A 408 7.25 -3.55 25.82
C TRP A 408 8.39 -2.81 26.54
N LYS A 409 8.33 -2.77 27.85
CA LYS A 409 9.32 -2.05 28.70
C LYS A 409 10.74 -2.61 28.60
N SER A 410 10.89 -3.92 28.36
CA SER A 410 12.21 -4.57 28.25
C SER A 410 12.80 -4.48 26.84
N ALA A 411 12.05 -3.97 25.86
CA ALA A 411 12.56 -3.72 24.51
C ALA A 411 13.78 -2.80 24.58
N ASN A 412 14.87 -3.20 23.96
CA ASN A 412 16.11 -2.43 23.97
C ASN A 412 16.79 -2.34 22.60
N ARG A 413 17.78 -1.46 22.48
CA ARG A 413 18.45 -1.18 21.20
C ARG A 413 19.16 -2.41 20.62
N TYR A 414 19.71 -3.28 21.44
CA TYR A 414 20.43 -4.47 20.97
C TYR A 414 19.45 -5.48 20.35
N GLY A 415 18.31 -5.71 21.03
CA GLY A 415 17.23 -6.51 20.48
C GLY A 415 16.69 -5.95 19.16
N ALA A 416 16.45 -4.64 19.09
CA ALA A 416 15.94 -3.99 17.88
C ALA A 416 16.94 -4.06 16.70
N VAL A 417 18.23 -3.84 16.94
CA VAL A 417 19.27 -3.99 15.89
C VAL A 417 19.35 -5.43 15.42
N THR A 418 19.44 -6.39 16.34
CA THR A 418 19.55 -7.83 15.97
C THR A 418 18.30 -8.30 15.24
N SER A 419 17.12 -7.87 15.66
CA SER A 419 15.84 -8.15 14.99
C SER A 419 15.88 -7.73 13.52
N ILE A 420 16.26 -6.49 13.24
CA ILE A 420 16.34 -5.97 11.87
C ILE A 420 17.39 -6.73 11.06
N LEU A 421 18.59 -6.94 11.60
CA LEU A 421 19.66 -7.64 10.88
C LEU A 421 19.30 -9.10 10.56
N VAL A 422 18.72 -9.83 11.51
CA VAL A 422 18.25 -11.21 11.29
C VAL A 422 17.14 -11.24 10.23
N GLY A 423 16.17 -10.36 10.35
CA GLY A 423 15.05 -10.28 9.40
C GLY A 423 15.51 -9.97 7.99
N GLU A 424 16.36 -8.94 7.80
CA GLU A 424 16.88 -8.57 6.48
C GLU A 424 17.78 -9.65 5.90
N SER A 425 18.58 -10.32 6.72
CA SER A 425 19.38 -11.47 6.26
C SER A 425 18.50 -12.59 5.72
N MET A 426 17.35 -12.85 6.36
CA MET A 426 16.39 -13.83 5.86
C MET A 426 15.70 -13.34 4.58
N VAL A 427 15.32 -12.06 4.49
CA VAL A 427 14.75 -11.49 3.24
C VAL A 427 15.71 -11.69 2.08
N ILE A 428 16.99 -11.38 2.27
CA ILE A 428 18.03 -11.57 1.26
C ILE A 428 18.19 -13.07 0.93
N ALA A 429 18.21 -13.95 1.91
CA ALA A 429 18.35 -15.39 1.70
C ALA A 429 17.18 -15.98 0.90
N TYR A 430 15.95 -15.52 1.14
CA TYR A 430 14.79 -15.88 0.33
C TYR A 430 14.86 -15.30 -1.09
N TYR A 431 15.26 -14.06 -1.23
CA TYR A 431 15.40 -13.40 -2.53
C TYR A 431 16.45 -14.11 -3.41
N LEU A 432 17.59 -14.51 -2.82
CA LEU A 432 18.64 -15.28 -3.48
C LEU A 432 18.31 -16.78 -3.61
N GLN A 433 17.12 -17.20 -3.21
CA GLN A 433 16.68 -18.60 -3.25
C GLN A 433 17.58 -19.58 -2.47
N LEU A 434 18.27 -19.09 -1.44
CA LEU A 434 19.07 -19.94 -0.54
C LEU A 434 18.19 -20.71 0.48
N ILE A 435 16.99 -20.20 0.75
CA ILE A 435 15.99 -20.81 1.63
C ILE A 435 14.68 -20.90 0.86
N HIS A 436 13.97 -22.02 0.97
CA HIS A 436 12.69 -22.25 0.33
C HIS A 436 11.64 -22.66 1.37
N THR A 437 10.44 -22.08 1.27
CA THR A 437 9.25 -22.56 1.99
C THR A 437 8.26 -23.14 1.01
N LYS A 438 7.84 -24.40 1.23
CA LYS A 438 6.80 -25.03 0.41
C LYS A 438 5.42 -24.65 0.97
N GLY A 439 4.59 -24.00 0.15
CA GLY A 439 3.19 -23.70 0.49
C GLY A 439 2.97 -22.65 1.60
N ILE A 440 4.02 -21.93 2.04
CA ILE A 440 3.95 -20.84 3.03
C ILE A 440 4.71 -19.64 2.49
N LEU A 441 4.16 -18.44 2.63
CA LEU A 441 4.88 -17.22 2.24
C LEU A 441 6.10 -16.98 3.14
N PRO A 442 7.22 -16.47 2.59
CA PRO A 442 8.45 -16.17 3.33
C PRO A 442 8.25 -15.26 4.55
N ILE A 443 7.26 -14.36 4.50
CA ILE A 443 6.96 -13.43 5.60
C ILE A 443 6.71 -14.14 6.95
N VAL A 444 6.10 -15.31 6.93
CA VAL A 444 5.77 -16.03 8.17
C VAL A 444 7.03 -16.43 8.96
N PRO A 445 8.00 -17.18 8.39
CA PRO A 445 9.24 -17.48 9.08
C PRO A 445 10.11 -16.23 9.29
N ILE A 446 10.08 -15.23 8.40
CA ILE A 446 10.82 -13.96 8.58
C ILE A 446 10.33 -13.25 9.85
N ILE A 447 9.02 -13.01 10.00
CA ILE A 447 8.48 -12.33 11.19
C ILE A 447 8.68 -13.15 12.46
N ALA A 448 8.55 -14.47 12.38
CA ALA A 448 8.81 -15.35 13.53
C ALA A 448 10.26 -15.23 14.01
N ALA A 449 11.24 -15.32 13.11
CA ALA A 449 12.66 -15.20 13.44
C ALA A 449 13.01 -13.78 13.92
N THR A 450 12.49 -12.76 13.24
CA THR A 450 12.68 -11.35 13.60
C THR A 450 12.17 -11.07 15.01
N THR A 451 10.95 -11.53 15.32
CA THR A 451 10.33 -11.35 16.64
C THR A 451 11.09 -12.16 17.71
N ALA A 452 11.48 -13.40 17.41
CA ALA A 452 12.26 -14.22 18.34
C ALA A 452 13.62 -13.57 18.66
N ALA A 453 14.34 -13.10 17.65
CA ALA A 453 15.61 -12.38 17.82
C ALA A 453 15.42 -11.12 18.68
N PHE A 454 14.38 -10.35 18.41
CA PHE A 454 14.04 -9.16 19.19
C PHE A 454 13.81 -9.49 20.66
N VAL A 455 12.96 -10.48 20.94
CA VAL A 455 12.59 -10.86 22.31
C VAL A 455 13.79 -11.45 23.05
N LEU A 456 14.46 -12.44 22.47
CA LEU A 456 15.58 -13.13 23.13
C LEU A 456 16.72 -12.17 23.44
N VAL A 457 17.17 -11.39 22.46
CA VAL A 457 18.28 -10.46 22.69
C VAL A 457 17.88 -9.37 23.69
N SER A 458 16.65 -8.85 23.63
CA SER A 458 16.20 -7.86 24.60
C SER A 458 16.12 -8.40 26.03
N LEU A 459 15.82 -9.68 26.23
CA LEU A 459 15.78 -10.29 27.56
C LEU A 459 17.19 -10.52 28.13
N PHE A 460 18.16 -10.90 27.29
CA PHE A 460 19.52 -11.22 27.71
C PHE A 460 20.48 -10.02 27.74
N THR A 461 20.03 -8.85 27.25
CA THR A 461 20.85 -7.63 27.22
C THR A 461 20.17 -6.50 28.01
N LYS A 462 21.00 -5.65 28.63
CA LYS A 462 20.53 -4.45 29.32
C LYS A 462 21.06 -3.21 28.61
N SER A 463 20.27 -2.15 28.55
CA SER A 463 20.70 -0.84 28.10
C SER A 463 20.21 0.23 29.07
N ASP A 464 21.12 1.12 29.46
CA ASP A 464 20.87 2.15 30.47
C ASP A 464 20.34 3.47 29.85
N LYS A 465 20.28 3.54 28.51
CA LYS A 465 19.98 4.76 27.77
C LYS A 465 18.62 4.78 27.05
N GLU A 466 17.74 3.80 27.34
CA GLU A 466 16.41 3.77 26.70
C GLU A 466 15.41 4.68 27.42
N ASN A 467 14.56 5.30 26.58
CA ASN A 467 13.51 6.19 27.06
C ASN A 467 12.23 5.37 27.35
N ARG A 468 12.15 4.78 28.57
CA ARG A 468 11.04 3.91 28.97
C ARG A 468 9.73 4.66 29.24
N HIS A 469 9.75 5.99 29.28
CA HIS A 469 8.54 6.81 29.54
C HIS A 469 7.56 6.83 28.36
N ILE A 470 8.00 6.46 27.15
CA ILE A 470 7.16 6.40 25.95
C ILE A 470 6.44 5.05 25.78
N VAL A 471 6.59 4.12 26.70
CA VAL A 471 5.90 2.82 26.62
C VAL A 471 4.45 2.97 27.06
N PHE A 472 3.54 2.63 26.17
CA PHE A 472 2.11 2.69 26.44
C PHE A 472 1.62 1.41 27.14
N SER A 473 0.72 1.58 28.10
CA SER A 473 -0.03 0.45 28.68
C SER A 473 -1.23 0.09 27.81
N ILE A 474 -1.48 -1.21 27.66
CA ILE A 474 -2.71 -1.68 27.01
C ILE A 474 -3.84 -1.54 28.03
N HIS A 475 -4.85 -0.76 27.69
CA HIS A 475 -6.01 -0.56 28.56
C HIS A 475 -6.81 -1.86 28.72
N ARG A 476 -7.26 -2.20 29.94
CA ARG A 476 -8.02 -3.44 30.22
C ARG A 476 -9.24 -3.63 29.30
N ARG A 477 -9.91 -2.54 28.92
CA ARG A 477 -11.06 -2.57 28.00
C ARG A 477 -10.66 -2.99 26.57
N ALA A 478 -9.45 -2.67 26.12
CA ALA A 478 -8.98 -3.11 24.80
C ALA A 478 -8.82 -4.64 24.78
N LEU A 479 -8.45 -5.26 25.89
CA LEU A 479 -8.35 -6.71 26.01
C LEU A 479 -9.68 -7.44 25.75
N LEU A 480 -10.83 -6.79 26.06
CA LEU A 480 -12.15 -7.35 25.79
C LEU A 480 -12.47 -7.46 24.28
N TRP A 481 -11.74 -6.72 23.44
CA TRP A 481 -11.91 -6.74 21.99
C TRP A 481 -11.01 -7.76 21.29
N ILE A 482 -10.00 -8.29 21.98
CA ILE A 482 -9.14 -9.35 21.44
C ILE A 482 -9.98 -10.55 20.96
N PRO A 483 -10.92 -11.12 21.73
CA PRO A 483 -11.76 -12.21 21.24
C PRO A 483 -12.58 -11.82 20.00
N VAL A 484 -13.12 -10.60 19.94
CA VAL A 484 -13.91 -10.13 18.79
C VAL A 484 -13.06 -10.10 17.53
N PHE A 485 -11.88 -9.47 17.57
CA PHE A 485 -10.98 -9.42 16.42
C PHE A 485 -10.41 -10.80 16.09
N THR A 486 -10.17 -11.66 17.08
CA THR A 486 -9.76 -13.06 16.85
C THR A 486 -10.85 -13.84 16.12
N VAL A 487 -12.12 -13.71 16.52
CA VAL A 487 -13.25 -14.34 15.82
C VAL A 487 -13.36 -13.81 14.40
N LEU A 488 -13.28 -12.49 14.17
CA LEU A 488 -13.30 -11.91 12.83
C LEU A 488 -12.14 -12.41 11.97
N PHE A 489 -10.94 -12.54 12.55
CA PHE A 489 -9.76 -13.10 11.88
C PHE A 489 -10.00 -14.57 11.48
N VAL A 490 -10.52 -15.39 12.40
CA VAL A 490 -10.84 -16.81 12.12
C VAL A 490 -11.91 -16.92 11.04
N LEU A 491 -12.98 -16.11 11.13
CA LEU A 491 -14.02 -16.04 10.09
C LEU A 491 -13.44 -15.61 8.74
N GLY A 492 -12.48 -14.67 8.74
CA GLY A 492 -11.77 -14.24 7.54
C GLY A 492 -10.95 -15.35 6.86
N ASN A 493 -10.72 -16.48 7.50
CA ASN A 493 -9.98 -17.59 6.91
C ASN A 493 -10.83 -18.58 6.07
N ASP A 494 -12.14 -18.53 6.16
CA ASP A 494 -13.15 -19.22 5.33
C ASP A 494 -12.82 -20.68 4.90
N PHE A 495 -12.16 -21.49 5.77
CA PHE A 495 -11.67 -22.84 5.42
C PHE A 495 -12.77 -23.77 4.91
N TRP A 496 -14.03 -23.53 5.27
CA TRP A 496 -15.17 -24.33 4.84
C TRP A 496 -15.52 -24.16 3.36
N ASN A 497 -15.00 -23.14 2.69
CA ASN A 497 -15.19 -22.91 1.26
C ASN A 497 -14.09 -23.52 0.38
N TRP A 498 -12.96 -23.97 1.00
CA TRP A 498 -11.81 -24.45 0.26
C TRP A 498 -12.05 -25.83 -0.37
N GLY A 499 -11.60 -25.98 -1.64
CA GLY A 499 -11.74 -27.22 -2.39
C GLY A 499 -13.17 -27.54 -2.81
N ARG A 500 -14.12 -26.63 -2.60
CA ARG A 500 -15.51 -26.80 -2.99
C ARG A 500 -15.83 -26.06 -4.27
N ARG A 501 -16.69 -26.65 -5.11
CA ARG A 501 -17.26 -25.95 -6.25
C ARG A 501 -18.21 -24.86 -5.75
N PRO A 502 -17.99 -23.58 -6.06
CA PRO A 502 -18.81 -22.50 -5.52
C PRO A 502 -20.19 -22.47 -6.16
N LEU A 503 -21.19 -22.10 -5.38
CA LEU A 503 -22.50 -21.69 -5.87
C LEU A 503 -22.41 -20.23 -6.28
N LEU A 504 -22.96 -19.88 -7.46
CA LEU A 504 -22.98 -18.51 -7.95
C LEU A 504 -24.32 -17.84 -7.63
N LEU A 505 -24.26 -16.61 -7.13
CA LEU A 505 -25.38 -15.71 -6.95
C LEU A 505 -25.08 -14.38 -7.67
N GLY A 506 -25.88 -14.03 -8.70
CA GLY A 506 -25.63 -12.85 -9.51
C GLY A 506 -24.29 -12.86 -10.26
N GLY A 507 -23.77 -14.07 -10.60
CA GLY A 507 -22.48 -14.26 -11.24
C GLY A 507 -21.28 -14.33 -10.28
N LEU A 508 -21.46 -14.07 -8.99
CA LEU A 508 -20.41 -14.15 -7.98
C LEU A 508 -20.54 -15.40 -7.12
N PRO A 509 -19.40 -16.01 -6.73
CA PRO A 509 -19.40 -17.03 -5.69
C PRO A 509 -20.02 -16.54 -4.38
N LEU A 510 -20.82 -17.37 -3.70
CA LEU A 510 -21.41 -17.02 -2.40
C LEU A 510 -20.36 -16.59 -1.36
N TRP A 511 -19.16 -17.17 -1.40
CA TRP A 511 -18.08 -16.80 -0.49
C TRP A 511 -17.53 -15.38 -0.75
N VAL A 512 -17.70 -14.79 -1.94
CA VAL A 512 -17.38 -13.37 -2.19
C VAL A 512 -18.39 -12.46 -1.48
N TRP A 513 -19.69 -12.80 -1.55
CA TRP A 513 -20.74 -12.10 -0.79
C TRP A 513 -20.51 -12.18 0.71
N TYR A 514 -20.07 -13.33 1.20
CA TYR A 514 -19.66 -13.50 2.58
C TYR A 514 -18.58 -12.49 3.00
N TYR A 515 -17.55 -12.27 2.17
CA TYR A 515 -16.51 -11.30 2.47
C TYR A 515 -16.98 -9.84 2.43
N PHE A 516 -17.97 -9.49 1.61
CA PHE A 516 -18.62 -8.18 1.71
C PHE A 516 -19.29 -7.99 3.08
N GLY A 517 -20.07 -8.97 3.52
CA GLY A 517 -20.67 -8.97 4.86
C GLY A 517 -19.63 -8.87 5.97
N LEU A 518 -18.54 -9.62 5.85
CA LEU A 518 -17.45 -9.62 6.82
C LEU A 518 -16.70 -8.28 6.87
N GLY A 519 -16.51 -7.62 5.73
CA GLY A 519 -15.93 -6.26 5.66
C GLY A 519 -16.79 -5.21 6.36
N ILE A 520 -18.12 -5.28 6.21
CA ILE A 520 -19.07 -4.43 6.92
C ILE A 520 -19.02 -4.71 8.43
N LEU A 521 -19.00 -5.98 8.84
CA LEU A 521 -18.90 -6.36 10.25
C LEU A 521 -17.58 -5.87 10.87
N LEU A 522 -16.49 -5.95 10.13
CA LEU A 522 -15.19 -5.44 10.57
C LEU A 522 -15.22 -3.91 10.78
N SER A 523 -15.81 -3.17 9.84
CA SER A 523 -15.99 -1.72 9.96
C SER A 523 -16.86 -1.35 11.18
N LEU A 524 -17.94 -2.08 11.42
CA LEU A 524 -18.79 -1.91 12.61
C LEU A 524 -18.05 -2.23 13.90
N ALA A 525 -17.24 -3.30 13.91
CA ALA A 525 -16.39 -3.66 15.05
C ALA A 525 -15.38 -2.54 15.37
N PHE A 526 -14.71 -1.98 14.36
CA PHE A 526 -13.84 -0.82 14.55
C PHE A 526 -14.60 0.39 15.08
N LYS A 527 -15.78 0.71 14.53
CA LYS A 527 -16.59 1.83 15.01
C LYS A 527 -16.93 1.67 16.49
N LEU A 528 -17.42 0.50 16.91
CA LEU A 528 -17.77 0.23 18.31
C LEU A 528 -16.55 0.21 19.23
N PHE A 529 -15.42 -0.31 18.76
CA PHE A 529 -14.16 -0.33 19.49
C PHE A 529 -13.64 1.09 19.76
N LEU A 530 -13.63 1.95 18.74
CA LEU A 530 -13.04 3.28 18.77
C LEU A 530 -13.97 4.38 19.33
N GLN A 531 -15.30 4.18 19.34
CA GLN A 531 -16.26 5.14 19.88
C GLN A 531 -16.18 5.31 21.42
N ARG A 532 -15.67 4.33 22.13
CA ARG A 532 -15.55 4.41 23.59
C ARG A 532 -14.29 5.20 23.95
N LYS A 533 -14.45 6.48 24.28
CA LYS A 533 -13.44 7.53 24.57
C LYS A 533 -12.27 7.15 25.53
N HIS A 534 -12.01 5.90 25.81
CA HIS A 534 -10.99 5.46 26.75
C HIS A 534 -10.29 4.13 26.33
N VAL A 535 -10.17 3.87 25.05
CA VAL A 535 -9.37 2.70 24.57
C VAL A 535 -7.95 3.11 24.22
#